data_dc4c8a45c3de8415e0130b65570d2a10
#
_entry.id   dc4c8a45c3de8415e0130b65570d2a10
#
_cell.length_a   1.000
_cell.length_b   1.000
_cell.length_c   1.000
_cell.angle_alpha   90.00
_cell.angle_beta   90.00
_cell.angle_gamma   90.00
#
_symmetry.space_group_name_H-M   'P 1'
#
loop_
_entity.id
_entity.type
_entity.pdbx_description
1 polymer ?
#
loop_
_entity_poly.entity_id
_entity_poly.type
_entity_poly.pdbx_seq_one_letter_code
_entity_poly.pdbx_strand_id
1 'polypeptide(L)'
;MNMKYYSILAVLLLAGCASDGSEEKQLKTVTPVDFSQVKIEDEFWSPRLDKHKSTTLKVCIDQIENKTGRIRNFENAAKGEGQHSGIFFDDSDVYKALEGMAYSLINHPDPELEAKCDEWIDKFAAAQQPDGYINTYYTLTGLDKRWTDMDKHEMYCAGHMTEAAVAYYKATGKRKFLDVAIRMADHMMSVFGPGKRDWVPGHEEIELALVKLYQVTGEKKYLDFSNWLLNERGHGFGSHGDGRKWNPLYYQDEKPVTQMTDIAGHAVRAMYLYCGMADVASYTHDQGYIGALNRLWDDVALRNMYITGGIGQSAHNEGFTEDYSLPNLTAYCETCASVGMVLWNWRMNQMTGDSKYVDVLERSMYNGALAGISLAGDHFFYVNPLASNGDHHRQEWYGCACCPSQICRFLPSIGNYIYGTSGDAVWVNLYIGGEADVEKGLTLTQETRYPWEGDVKITVGGKLKKALKLRIPGWCKEYSISVNGKKAEPVMDKGYAVLDRKWKDGDVIELSMNMPVEVIAADPRVKEDEGLRAIQRGPLVYCMEEADNPEGFDELSISPSAAFETTFQPDLLCGVETIKAVDGDQVLNFIPYYAWDNRTAGKMKVWVPYSE
;
A
#
# COMPACT_ATOMS: atom_id res chain seq x y z
N MET A 1 59.83 51.68 47.10
CA MET A 1 59.53 51.96 45.67
C MET A 1 59.02 50.67 45.10
N ASN A 2 57.68 50.50 45.04
CA ASN A 2 56.99 49.25 44.71
C ASN A 2 56.52 49.26 43.26
N MET A 3 57.01 48.31 42.48
CA MET A 3 56.52 48.06 41.16
C MET A 3 55.54 46.91 41.23
N LYS A 4 54.27 47.14 40.85
CA LYS A 4 53.20 46.16 40.74
C LYS A 4 53.27 45.54 39.34
N TYR A 5 53.38 44.23 39.27
CA TYR A 5 53.18 43.45 38.05
C TYR A 5 51.66 43.25 37.78
N TYR A 6 51.19 43.63 36.60
CA TYR A 6 49.87 43.30 36.12
C TYR A 6 49.98 42.02 35.20
N SER A 7 49.37 40.94 35.63
CA SER A 7 49.19 39.76 34.80
C SER A 7 47.96 39.97 33.93
N ILE A 8 48.14 39.91 32.61
CA ILE A 8 47.06 39.94 31.64
C ILE A 8 46.61 38.49 31.45
N LEU A 9 45.37 38.17 31.87
CA LEU A 9 44.71 36.89 31.61
C LEU A 9 44.03 36.99 30.25
N ALA A 10 44.56 36.28 29.23
CA ALA A 10 43.91 36.14 27.92
C ALA A 10 42.79 35.11 28.05
N VAL A 11 41.54 35.55 27.97
CA VAL A 11 40.37 34.69 27.86
C VAL A 11 40.22 34.32 26.38
N LEU A 12 40.53 33.07 26.02
CA LEU A 12 40.19 32.47 24.74
C LEU A 12 38.68 32.16 24.71
N LEU A 13 37.92 32.98 24.02
CA LEU A 13 36.55 32.70 23.64
C LEU A 13 36.57 31.63 22.54
N LEU A 14 36.34 30.38 22.89
CA LEU A 14 35.93 29.34 21.98
C LEU A 14 34.52 29.65 21.52
N ALA A 15 34.39 30.25 20.34
CA ALA A 15 33.12 30.27 19.60
C ALA A 15 32.79 28.87 19.16
N GLY A 16 32.00 28.15 19.94
CA GLY A 16 31.32 26.92 19.51
C GLY A 16 30.32 27.31 18.44
N CYS A 17 30.57 26.91 17.20
CA CYS A 17 29.54 26.83 16.18
C CYS A 17 28.52 25.80 16.67
N ALA A 18 27.46 26.26 17.31
CA ALA A 18 26.23 25.50 17.40
C ALA A 18 25.71 25.43 15.98
N SER A 19 25.78 24.22 15.39
CA SER A 19 24.98 23.90 14.22
C SER A 19 23.53 24.06 14.66
N ASP A 20 22.86 25.07 14.15
CA ASP A 20 21.40 25.18 14.19
C ASP A 20 20.84 24.00 13.38
N GLY A 21 20.73 22.85 14.01
CA GLY A 21 19.91 21.74 13.58
C GLY A 21 18.46 22.14 13.86
N SER A 22 17.91 23.04 13.05
CA SER A 22 16.47 23.14 12.93
C SER A 22 16.03 21.81 12.32
N GLU A 23 15.51 20.90 13.15
CA GLU A 23 14.73 19.76 12.67
C GLU A 23 13.70 20.34 11.71
N GLU A 24 13.84 20.05 10.42
CA GLU A 24 12.83 20.39 9.42
C GLU A 24 11.52 19.79 9.91
N LYS A 25 10.61 20.64 10.37
CA LYS A 25 9.36 20.22 10.98
C LYS A 25 8.51 19.55 9.92
N GLN A 26 8.38 18.24 10.01
CA GLN A 26 7.58 17.44 9.08
C GLN A 26 6.13 17.96 9.03
N LEU A 27 5.57 18.09 7.83
CA LEU A 27 4.19 18.53 7.62
C LEU A 27 3.14 17.52 8.12
N LYS A 28 3.55 16.30 8.42
CA LYS A 28 2.62 15.25 8.82
C LYS A 28 1.73 15.69 9.98
N THR A 29 0.43 15.68 9.72
CA THR A 29 -0.60 15.86 10.75
C THR A 29 -0.72 14.61 11.61
N VAL A 30 -0.56 13.43 10.98
CA VAL A 30 -0.67 12.12 11.62
C VAL A 30 0.62 11.33 11.41
N THR A 31 1.25 10.88 12.49
CA THR A 31 2.38 9.95 12.44
C THR A 31 1.87 8.53 12.67
N PRO A 32 2.18 7.56 11.79
CA PRO A 32 1.78 6.17 12.00
C PRO A 32 2.31 5.61 13.31
N VAL A 33 1.51 4.79 13.97
CA VAL A 33 2.03 3.86 14.99
C VAL A 33 2.78 2.76 14.23
N ASP A 34 4.02 2.48 14.62
CA ASP A 34 4.82 1.44 13.98
C ASP A 34 4.11 0.07 14.14
N PHE A 35 3.99 -0.68 13.05
CA PHE A 35 3.26 -1.95 13.07
C PHE A 35 3.85 -2.98 14.04
N SER A 36 5.12 -2.85 14.42
CA SER A 36 5.74 -3.68 15.47
C SER A 36 5.12 -3.46 16.86
N GLN A 37 4.37 -2.36 17.02
CA GLN A 37 3.61 -2.04 18.23
C GLN A 37 2.14 -2.48 18.15
N VAL A 38 1.74 -3.11 17.04
CA VAL A 38 0.34 -3.48 16.77
C VAL A 38 0.23 -5.00 16.66
N LYS A 39 -0.55 -5.61 17.53
CA LYS A 39 -0.89 -7.04 17.50
C LYS A 39 -2.32 -7.20 17.01
N ILE A 40 -2.49 -7.83 15.86
CA ILE A 40 -3.81 -8.11 15.29
C ILE A 40 -4.31 -9.44 15.85
N GLU A 41 -5.52 -9.42 16.42
CA GLU A 41 -6.21 -10.59 16.95
C GLU A 41 -7.71 -10.46 16.65
N ASP A 42 -8.16 -10.95 15.48
CA ASP A 42 -9.55 -10.89 15.05
C ASP A 42 -9.96 -12.11 14.21
N GLU A 43 -11.23 -12.15 13.83
CA GLU A 43 -11.79 -13.25 13.01
C GLU A 43 -11.55 -13.04 11.50
N PHE A 44 -11.10 -11.87 11.06
CA PHE A 44 -10.93 -11.55 9.65
C PHE A 44 -9.45 -11.54 9.22
N TRP A 45 -8.61 -10.71 9.84
CA TRP A 45 -7.21 -10.54 9.44
C TRP A 45 -6.28 -11.60 10.01
N SER A 46 -6.47 -12.03 11.28
CA SER A 46 -5.58 -13.02 11.90
C SER A 46 -5.51 -14.33 11.11
N PRO A 47 -6.62 -14.93 10.63
CA PRO A 47 -6.53 -16.14 9.81
C PRO A 47 -5.77 -15.91 8.48
N ARG A 48 -5.83 -14.71 7.91
CA ARG A 48 -5.12 -14.34 6.70
C ARG A 48 -3.63 -14.15 6.93
N LEU A 49 -3.25 -13.56 8.06
CA LEU A 49 -1.84 -13.43 8.47
C LEU A 49 -1.22 -14.79 8.77
N ASP A 50 -1.95 -15.69 9.43
CA ASP A 50 -1.51 -17.07 9.66
C ASP A 50 -1.37 -17.84 8.33
N LYS A 51 -2.29 -17.63 7.39
CA LYS A 51 -2.22 -18.21 6.06
C LYS A 51 -1.06 -17.64 5.27
N HIS A 52 -0.80 -16.34 5.35
CA HIS A 52 0.37 -15.71 4.76
C HIS A 52 1.66 -16.36 5.26
N LYS A 53 1.85 -16.50 6.58
CA LYS A 53 3.03 -17.17 7.16
C LYS A 53 3.14 -18.63 6.74
N SER A 54 2.04 -19.38 6.86
CA SER A 54 2.07 -20.86 6.67
C SER A 54 2.10 -21.28 5.21
N THR A 55 1.59 -20.48 4.28
CA THR A 55 1.39 -20.85 2.87
C THR A 55 2.03 -19.83 1.93
N THR A 56 1.59 -18.56 1.94
CA THR A 56 1.99 -17.57 0.93
C THR A 56 3.50 -17.34 0.89
N LEU A 57 4.14 -17.18 2.05
CA LEU A 57 5.59 -17.03 2.11
C LEU A 57 6.32 -18.26 1.54
N LYS A 58 5.83 -19.47 1.85
CA LYS A 58 6.45 -20.70 1.34
C LYS A 58 6.34 -20.82 -0.18
N VAL A 59 5.17 -20.45 -0.72
CA VAL A 59 4.96 -20.41 -2.18
C VAL A 59 5.91 -19.39 -2.81
N CYS A 60 5.99 -18.17 -2.30
CA CYS A 60 6.88 -17.14 -2.83
C CYS A 60 8.36 -17.57 -2.76
N ILE A 61 8.80 -18.15 -1.65
CA ILE A 61 10.18 -18.64 -1.48
C ILE A 61 10.45 -19.77 -2.49
N ASP A 62 9.57 -20.76 -2.60
CA ASP A 62 9.73 -21.89 -3.53
C ASP A 62 9.78 -21.43 -5.00
N GLN A 63 8.90 -20.50 -5.38
CA GLN A 63 8.91 -19.91 -6.72
C GLN A 63 10.24 -19.19 -7.01
N ILE A 64 10.75 -18.41 -6.08
CA ILE A 64 11.98 -17.61 -6.23
C ILE A 64 13.24 -18.48 -6.21
N GLU A 65 13.32 -19.46 -5.32
CA GLU A 65 14.51 -20.31 -5.18
C GLU A 65 14.55 -21.45 -6.20
N ASN A 66 13.44 -22.18 -6.33
CA ASN A 66 13.44 -23.48 -6.99
C ASN A 66 12.86 -23.42 -8.41
N LYS A 67 11.70 -22.77 -8.61
CA LYS A 67 10.98 -22.83 -9.88
C LYS A 67 11.47 -21.81 -10.91
N THR A 68 11.75 -20.56 -10.51
CA THR A 68 12.14 -19.49 -11.44
C THR A 68 13.64 -19.19 -11.43
N GLY A 69 14.35 -19.60 -10.37
CA GLY A 69 15.80 -19.39 -10.26
C GLY A 69 16.23 -17.94 -10.05
N ARG A 70 15.32 -17.05 -9.61
CA ARG A 70 15.63 -15.63 -9.40
C ARG A 70 16.75 -15.42 -8.39
N ILE A 71 16.77 -16.18 -7.30
CA ILE A 71 17.86 -16.09 -6.31
C ILE A 71 19.20 -16.58 -6.89
N ARG A 72 19.18 -17.52 -7.86
CA ARG A 72 20.38 -18.00 -8.54
C ARG A 72 21.06 -16.90 -9.36
N ASN A 73 20.32 -15.90 -9.85
CA ASN A 73 20.91 -14.76 -10.52
C ASN A 73 21.87 -13.99 -9.62
N PHE A 74 21.57 -13.86 -8.32
CA PHE A 74 22.48 -13.24 -7.35
C PHE A 74 23.73 -14.11 -7.09
N GLU A 75 23.57 -15.44 -7.01
CA GLU A 75 24.70 -16.36 -6.87
C GLU A 75 25.63 -16.31 -8.09
N ASN A 76 25.07 -16.27 -9.29
CA ASN A 76 25.81 -16.13 -10.54
C ASN A 76 26.52 -14.75 -10.61
N ALA A 77 25.83 -13.68 -10.24
CA ALA A 77 26.39 -12.33 -10.22
C ALA A 77 27.56 -12.21 -9.21
N ALA A 78 27.43 -12.84 -8.03
CA ALA A 78 28.49 -12.87 -7.03
C ALA A 78 29.77 -13.60 -7.51
N LYS A 79 29.60 -14.64 -8.34
CA LYS A 79 30.72 -15.40 -8.93
C LYS A 79 31.27 -14.78 -10.19
N GLY A 80 30.53 -13.88 -10.83
CA GLY A 80 30.82 -13.37 -12.18
C GLY A 80 30.71 -14.45 -13.26
N GLU A 81 29.86 -15.46 -13.05
CA GLU A 81 29.70 -16.63 -13.91
C GLU A 81 28.21 -16.90 -14.22
N GLY A 82 27.96 -17.68 -15.28
CA GLY A 82 26.61 -18.06 -15.67
C GLY A 82 25.87 -17.02 -16.51
N GLN A 83 24.56 -17.19 -16.64
CA GLN A 83 23.69 -16.32 -17.42
C GLN A 83 22.52 -15.84 -16.55
N HIS A 84 22.01 -14.65 -16.84
CA HIS A 84 20.76 -14.17 -16.25
C HIS A 84 19.58 -14.99 -16.77
N SER A 85 18.67 -15.34 -15.89
CA SER A 85 17.41 -16.03 -16.21
C SER A 85 16.22 -15.17 -15.79
N GLY A 86 15.18 -15.12 -16.63
CA GLY A 86 13.96 -14.36 -16.38
C GLY A 86 13.98 -12.94 -16.94
N ILE A 87 13.19 -12.05 -16.37
CA ILE A 87 13.01 -10.68 -16.82
C ILE A 87 14.08 -9.79 -16.16
N PHE A 88 14.50 -8.73 -16.83
CA PHE A 88 15.57 -7.81 -16.36
C PHE A 88 15.29 -7.12 -15.01
N PHE A 89 14.06 -7.19 -14.48
CA PHE A 89 13.69 -6.64 -13.17
C PHE A 89 13.28 -7.69 -12.13
N ASP A 90 13.53 -8.97 -12.38
CA ASP A 90 13.17 -10.04 -11.45
C ASP A 90 13.85 -9.93 -10.07
N ASP A 91 14.93 -9.17 -9.94
CA ASP A 91 15.53 -8.82 -8.66
C ASP A 91 14.51 -8.19 -7.70
N SER A 92 13.58 -7.38 -8.22
CA SER A 92 12.55 -6.72 -7.41
C SER A 92 11.60 -7.69 -6.71
N ASP A 93 11.31 -8.84 -7.33
CA ASP A 93 10.42 -9.85 -6.72
C ASP A 93 11.09 -10.54 -5.53
N VAL A 94 12.42 -10.74 -5.62
CA VAL A 94 13.21 -11.28 -4.51
C VAL A 94 13.22 -10.31 -3.34
N TYR A 95 13.41 -9.01 -3.60
CA TYR A 95 13.41 -7.97 -2.58
C TYR A 95 12.03 -7.82 -1.91
N LYS A 96 10.94 -7.79 -2.70
CA LYS A 96 9.57 -7.75 -2.16
C LYS A 96 9.23 -8.97 -1.30
N ALA A 97 9.64 -10.17 -1.72
CA ALA A 97 9.44 -11.37 -0.92
C ALA A 97 10.20 -11.28 0.41
N LEU A 98 11.46 -10.79 0.40
CA LEU A 98 12.23 -10.56 1.63
C LEU A 98 11.58 -9.50 2.52
N GLU A 99 11.01 -8.43 1.94
CA GLU A 99 10.25 -7.44 2.71
C GLU A 99 9.04 -8.08 3.40
N GLY A 100 8.31 -8.96 2.69
CA GLY A 100 7.21 -9.75 3.27
C GLY A 100 7.67 -10.68 4.40
N MET A 101 8.82 -11.33 4.23
CA MET A 101 9.44 -12.13 5.29
C MET A 101 9.78 -11.26 6.51
N ALA A 102 10.36 -10.08 6.30
CA ALA A 102 10.72 -9.13 7.37
C ALA A 102 9.49 -8.66 8.16
N TYR A 103 8.40 -8.28 7.48
CA TYR A 103 7.16 -7.93 8.14
C TYR A 103 6.53 -9.10 8.90
N SER A 104 6.61 -10.31 8.34
CA SER A 104 6.14 -11.53 9.01
C SER A 104 6.92 -11.83 10.30
N LEU A 105 8.22 -11.57 10.33
CA LEU A 105 9.07 -11.76 11.53
C LEU A 105 8.66 -10.88 12.71
N ILE A 106 8.10 -9.69 12.45
CA ILE A 106 7.60 -8.81 13.51
C ILE A 106 6.29 -9.37 14.09
N ASN A 107 5.36 -9.78 13.22
CA ASN A 107 4.08 -10.34 13.66
C ASN A 107 4.27 -11.72 14.32
N HIS A 108 5.19 -12.52 13.79
CA HIS A 108 5.44 -13.90 14.20
C HIS A 108 6.93 -14.19 14.19
N PRO A 109 7.65 -13.95 15.29
CA PRO A 109 9.08 -14.26 15.38
C PRO A 109 9.36 -15.72 14.99
N ASP A 110 10.30 -15.93 14.05
CA ASP A 110 10.62 -17.23 13.47
C ASP A 110 12.13 -17.29 13.14
N PRO A 111 12.94 -17.98 13.95
CA PRO A 111 14.38 -18.05 13.72
C PRO A 111 14.80 -18.73 12.41
N GLU A 112 13.98 -19.66 11.87
CA GLU A 112 14.27 -20.32 10.59
C GLU A 112 14.03 -19.35 9.43
N LEU A 113 12.94 -18.58 9.50
CA LEU A 113 12.64 -17.53 8.51
C LEU A 113 13.69 -16.40 8.57
N GLU A 114 14.13 -16.01 9.76
CA GLU A 114 15.19 -15.00 9.92
C GLU A 114 16.52 -15.50 9.34
N ALA A 115 16.88 -16.76 9.57
CA ALA A 115 18.07 -17.37 8.97
C ALA A 115 17.98 -17.43 7.43
N LYS A 116 16.79 -17.68 6.87
CA LYS A 116 16.56 -17.64 5.43
C LYS A 116 16.72 -16.22 4.87
N CYS A 117 16.25 -15.19 5.57
CA CYS A 117 16.52 -13.80 5.20
C CYS A 117 18.03 -13.51 5.19
N ASP A 118 18.75 -13.91 6.22
CA ASP A 118 20.20 -13.72 6.30
C ASP A 118 20.94 -14.42 5.14
N GLU A 119 20.52 -15.63 4.77
CA GLU A 119 21.07 -16.37 3.61
C GLU A 119 20.89 -15.56 2.30
N TRP A 120 19.71 -15.01 2.06
CA TRP A 120 19.46 -14.20 0.86
C TRP A 120 20.27 -12.91 0.89
N ILE A 121 20.33 -12.24 2.04
CA ILE A 121 21.12 -11.01 2.23
C ILE A 121 22.60 -11.24 1.99
N ASP A 122 23.12 -12.42 2.36
CA ASP A 122 24.50 -12.79 2.08
C ASP A 122 24.79 -12.88 0.58
N LYS A 123 23.83 -13.42 -0.20
CA LYS A 123 23.92 -13.49 -1.66
C LYS A 123 23.84 -12.08 -2.30
N PHE A 124 22.97 -11.19 -1.80
CA PHE A 124 22.91 -9.80 -2.26
C PHE A 124 24.23 -9.08 -2.00
N ALA A 125 24.74 -9.15 -0.78
CA ALA A 125 25.99 -8.51 -0.41
C ALA A 125 27.17 -9.01 -1.25
N ALA A 126 27.21 -10.31 -1.57
CA ALA A 126 28.24 -10.91 -2.42
C ALA A 126 28.11 -10.49 -3.90
N ALA A 127 26.89 -10.24 -4.39
CA ALA A 127 26.63 -9.80 -5.77
C ALA A 127 26.90 -8.30 -6.01
N GLN A 128 26.99 -7.50 -4.94
CA GLN A 128 27.19 -6.06 -5.04
C GLN A 128 28.59 -5.73 -5.56
N GLN A 129 28.67 -4.87 -6.58
CA GLN A 129 29.91 -4.42 -7.17
C GLN A 129 30.73 -3.54 -6.21
N PRO A 130 32.06 -3.43 -6.41
CA PRO A 130 32.92 -2.62 -5.55
C PRO A 130 32.52 -1.14 -5.44
N ASP A 131 31.89 -0.58 -6.48
CA ASP A 131 31.40 0.79 -6.52
C ASP A 131 29.99 0.95 -5.90
N GLY A 132 29.43 -0.11 -5.33
CA GLY A 132 28.12 -0.13 -4.66
C GLY A 132 26.95 -0.52 -5.56
N TYR A 133 27.13 -0.63 -6.86
CA TYR A 133 26.08 -1.04 -7.79
C TYR A 133 25.62 -2.48 -7.56
N ILE A 134 24.32 -2.73 -7.65
CA ILE A 134 23.75 -4.08 -7.62
C ILE A 134 22.54 -4.16 -8.56
N ASN A 135 22.61 -5.03 -9.54
CA ASN A 135 21.53 -5.46 -10.43
C ASN A 135 22.03 -6.70 -11.16
N THR A 136 21.32 -7.83 -11.04
CA THR A 136 21.82 -9.11 -11.57
C THR A 136 21.80 -9.15 -13.09
N TYR A 137 20.81 -8.48 -13.72
CA TYR A 137 20.70 -8.46 -15.18
C TYR A 137 21.95 -7.84 -15.82
N TYR A 138 22.31 -6.61 -15.46
CA TYR A 138 23.48 -5.97 -16.05
C TYR A 138 24.81 -6.54 -15.57
N THR A 139 24.87 -7.07 -14.35
CA THR A 139 26.08 -7.78 -13.88
C THR A 139 26.37 -9.01 -14.75
N LEU A 140 25.34 -9.72 -15.23
CA LEU A 140 25.49 -10.96 -16.00
C LEU A 140 25.43 -10.73 -17.53
N THR A 141 24.92 -9.59 -18.01
CA THR A 141 24.77 -9.32 -19.45
C THR A 141 25.71 -8.23 -19.97
N GLY A 142 26.34 -7.45 -19.08
CA GLY A 142 27.30 -6.41 -19.43
C GLY A 142 27.17 -5.16 -18.56
N LEU A 143 28.08 -5.01 -17.60
CA LEU A 143 28.16 -3.85 -16.70
C LEU A 143 28.40 -2.51 -17.41
N ASP A 144 28.97 -2.53 -18.61
CA ASP A 144 29.17 -1.36 -19.48
C ASP A 144 27.84 -0.77 -19.99
N LYS A 145 26.76 -1.53 -19.94
CA LYS A 145 25.41 -1.14 -20.36
C LYS A 145 24.53 -0.62 -19.24
N ARG A 146 25.01 -0.66 -17.99
CA ARG A 146 24.24 -0.14 -16.86
C ARG A 146 23.91 1.35 -17.07
N TRP A 147 22.73 1.76 -16.64
CA TRP A 147 22.23 3.12 -16.77
C TRP A 147 22.14 3.62 -18.24
N THR A 148 21.92 2.73 -19.20
CA THR A 148 21.77 3.12 -20.62
C THR A 148 20.32 3.21 -21.06
N ASP A 149 19.42 2.53 -20.37
CA ASP A 149 17.99 2.48 -20.69
C ASP A 149 17.16 2.68 -19.41
N MET A 150 16.43 3.77 -19.34
CA MET A 150 15.62 4.14 -18.16
C MET A 150 14.51 3.13 -17.87
N ASP A 151 13.99 2.44 -18.90
CA ASP A 151 12.93 1.42 -18.77
C ASP A 151 13.46 0.04 -18.31
N LYS A 152 14.78 -0.11 -18.08
CA LYS A 152 15.34 -1.38 -17.58
C LYS A 152 15.23 -1.57 -16.07
N HIS A 153 14.47 -0.72 -15.41
CA HIS A 153 14.06 -0.90 -14.02
C HIS A 153 15.18 -0.97 -12.99
N GLU A 154 16.38 -0.42 -13.28
CA GLU A 154 17.50 -0.46 -12.32
C GLU A 154 17.15 0.27 -11.03
N MET A 155 16.59 1.49 -11.13
CA MET A 155 16.16 2.26 -9.96
C MET A 155 14.91 1.66 -9.26
N TYR A 156 14.01 1.03 -10.00
CA TYR A 156 12.88 0.28 -9.45
C TYR A 156 13.35 -0.90 -8.57
N CYS A 157 14.30 -1.70 -9.06
CA CYS A 157 14.90 -2.77 -8.28
C CYS A 157 15.63 -2.23 -7.04
N ALA A 158 16.37 -1.11 -7.18
CA ALA A 158 17.03 -0.45 -6.06
C ALA A 158 16.04 0.10 -5.03
N GLY A 159 14.88 0.58 -5.47
CA GLY A 159 13.78 1.02 -4.61
C GLY A 159 13.25 -0.10 -3.73
N HIS A 160 12.81 -1.21 -4.34
CA HIS A 160 12.33 -2.38 -3.60
C HIS A 160 13.39 -2.99 -2.68
N MET A 161 14.66 -3.00 -3.13
CA MET A 161 15.77 -3.40 -2.26
C MET A 161 15.86 -2.51 -1.02
N THR A 162 15.75 -1.21 -1.20
CA THR A 162 15.86 -0.23 -0.11
C THR A 162 14.69 -0.36 0.86
N GLU A 163 13.45 -0.52 0.37
CA GLU A 163 12.28 -0.77 1.22
C GLU A 163 12.46 -2.06 2.04
N ALA A 164 12.86 -3.15 1.40
CA ALA A 164 13.11 -4.44 2.06
C ALA A 164 14.23 -4.34 3.10
N ALA A 165 15.30 -3.59 2.80
CA ALA A 165 16.42 -3.39 3.72
C ALA A 165 16.01 -2.59 4.97
N VAL A 166 15.18 -1.55 4.80
CA VAL A 166 14.59 -0.78 5.91
C VAL A 166 13.67 -1.65 6.75
N ALA A 167 12.79 -2.45 6.11
CA ALA A 167 11.89 -3.36 6.80
C ALA A 167 12.67 -4.39 7.63
N TYR A 168 13.68 -5.03 7.04
CA TYR A 168 14.50 -6.02 7.73
C TYR A 168 15.30 -5.42 8.89
N TYR A 169 15.85 -4.22 8.72
CA TYR A 169 16.53 -3.51 9.80
C TYR A 169 15.58 -3.18 10.96
N LYS A 170 14.36 -2.73 10.68
CA LYS A 170 13.34 -2.48 11.70
C LYS A 170 12.92 -3.77 12.42
N ALA A 171 12.78 -4.87 11.68
CA ALA A 171 12.38 -6.16 12.24
C ALA A 171 13.44 -6.78 13.16
N THR A 172 14.73 -6.67 12.82
CA THR A 172 15.80 -7.45 13.45
C THR A 172 16.91 -6.62 14.09
N GLY A 173 17.04 -5.36 13.75
CA GLY A 173 18.17 -4.49 14.11
C GLY A 173 19.47 -4.80 13.34
N LYS A 174 19.47 -5.80 12.43
CA LYS A 174 20.65 -6.18 11.64
C LYS A 174 20.91 -5.22 10.50
N ARG A 175 22.11 -4.66 10.42
CA ARG A 175 22.46 -3.60 9.46
C ARG A 175 22.90 -4.07 8.09
N LYS A 176 23.30 -5.32 7.92
CA LYS A 176 24.00 -5.80 6.71
C LYS A 176 23.25 -5.43 5.42
N PHE A 177 21.95 -5.67 5.37
CA PHE A 177 21.14 -5.35 4.19
C PHE A 177 20.96 -3.85 4.01
N LEU A 178 20.76 -3.12 5.10
CA LEU A 178 20.69 -1.65 5.07
C LEU A 178 21.99 -1.05 4.51
N ASP A 179 23.16 -1.61 4.88
CA ASP A 179 24.45 -1.14 4.36
C ASP A 179 24.63 -1.44 2.86
N VAL A 180 24.05 -2.54 2.34
CA VAL A 180 23.97 -2.82 0.89
C VAL A 180 23.12 -1.74 0.19
N ALA A 181 21.94 -1.42 0.73
CA ALA A 181 21.06 -0.40 0.17
C ALA A 181 21.70 1.01 0.20
N ILE A 182 22.37 1.37 1.29
CA ILE A 182 23.13 2.61 1.42
C ILE A 182 24.19 2.73 0.33
N ARG A 183 24.99 1.69 0.11
CA ARG A 183 26.02 1.71 -0.94
C ARG A 183 25.43 1.86 -2.34
N MET A 184 24.27 1.23 -2.61
CA MET A 184 23.59 1.42 -3.90
C MET A 184 23.03 2.83 -4.06
N ALA A 185 22.43 3.40 -3.02
CA ALA A 185 21.96 4.79 -3.04
C ALA A 185 23.11 5.77 -3.26
N ASP A 186 24.24 5.58 -2.58
CA ASP A 186 25.44 6.41 -2.76
C ASP A 186 26.06 6.23 -4.15
N HIS A 187 26.01 5.02 -4.72
CA HIS A 187 26.41 4.78 -6.12
C HIS A 187 25.53 5.59 -7.08
N MET A 188 24.20 5.50 -6.98
CA MET A 188 23.28 6.28 -7.82
C MET A 188 23.56 7.78 -7.72
N MET A 189 23.76 8.31 -6.53
CA MET A 189 24.10 9.71 -6.28
C MET A 189 25.50 10.08 -6.82
N SER A 190 26.40 9.11 -7.00
CA SER A 190 27.71 9.36 -7.66
C SER A 190 27.57 9.62 -9.16
N VAL A 191 26.57 9.02 -9.80
CA VAL A 191 26.29 9.10 -11.25
C VAL A 191 25.32 10.22 -11.59
N PHE A 192 24.24 10.35 -10.80
CA PHE A 192 23.11 11.23 -11.03
C PHE A 192 23.03 12.34 -10.00
N GLY A 193 22.35 13.44 -10.34
CA GLY A 193 22.14 14.56 -9.43
C GLY A 193 22.57 15.91 -10.03
N PRO A 194 22.40 17.00 -9.27
CA PRO A 194 22.76 18.34 -9.75
C PRO A 194 24.18 18.43 -10.28
N GLY A 195 24.33 18.90 -11.53
CA GLY A 195 25.63 19.02 -12.20
C GLY A 195 26.27 17.69 -12.63
N LYS A 196 25.54 16.59 -12.55
CA LYS A 196 25.90 15.27 -13.06
C LYS A 196 24.97 14.91 -14.22
N ARG A 197 24.74 13.62 -14.43
CA ARG A 197 23.85 13.13 -15.47
C ARG A 197 22.39 13.26 -15.05
N ASP A 198 21.54 13.79 -15.94
CA ASP A 198 20.09 13.81 -15.79
C ASP A 198 19.52 12.40 -15.91
N TRP A 199 18.46 12.10 -15.17
CA TRP A 199 17.85 10.79 -15.15
C TRP A 199 16.39 10.83 -14.73
N VAL A 200 15.56 10.00 -15.37
CA VAL A 200 14.17 9.76 -15.04
C VAL A 200 13.97 8.26 -14.85
N PRO A 201 13.56 7.77 -13.68
CA PRO A 201 13.20 6.36 -13.53
C PRO A 201 12.06 5.99 -14.46
N GLY A 202 12.23 4.93 -15.25
CA GLY A 202 11.17 4.45 -16.15
C GLY A 202 10.02 3.77 -15.38
N HIS A 203 10.31 3.20 -14.22
CA HIS A 203 9.33 2.81 -13.24
C HIS A 203 9.68 3.44 -11.90
N GLU A 204 8.76 4.20 -11.35
CA GLU A 204 8.85 4.86 -10.06
C GLU A 204 8.85 3.82 -8.94
N GLU A 205 9.52 4.09 -7.87
CA GLU A 205 9.64 3.35 -6.62
C GLU A 205 10.80 3.90 -5.78
N ILE A 206 11.91 4.26 -6.44
CA ILE A 206 13.11 4.73 -5.75
C ILE A 206 12.86 6.02 -4.96
N GLU A 207 11.95 6.86 -5.43
CA GLU A 207 11.63 8.15 -4.80
C GLU A 207 11.09 7.96 -3.38
N LEU A 208 10.10 7.08 -3.21
CA LEU A 208 9.54 6.78 -1.89
C LEU A 208 10.51 5.98 -1.00
N ALA A 209 11.30 5.09 -1.62
CA ALA A 209 12.27 4.27 -0.91
C ALA A 209 13.42 5.10 -0.32
N LEU A 210 13.90 6.13 -1.05
CA LEU A 210 14.91 7.07 -0.56
C LEU A 210 14.43 7.87 0.64
N VAL A 211 13.13 8.23 0.70
CA VAL A 211 12.56 8.89 1.88
C VAL A 211 12.54 7.95 3.08
N LYS A 212 12.20 6.66 2.90
CA LYS A 212 12.33 5.67 3.97
C LYS A 212 13.78 5.49 4.43
N LEU A 213 14.73 5.53 3.50
CA LEU A 213 16.15 5.48 3.83
C LEU A 213 16.58 6.71 4.65
N TYR A 214 16.11 7.91 4.27
CA TYR A 214 16.30 9.13 5.07
C TYR A 214 15.75 8.98 6.48
N GLN A 215 14.52 8.46 6.63
CA GLN A 215 13.88 8.28 7.94
C GLN A 215 14.66 7.37 8.88
N VAL A 216 15.34 6.36 8.35
CA VAL A 216 16.12 5.40 9.16
C VAL A 216 17.54 5.87 9.44
N THR A 217 18.16 6.60 8.49
CA THR A 217 19.57 7.02 8.59
C THR A 217 19.74 8.43 9.16
N GLY A 218 18.73 9.29 9.00
CA GLY A 218 18.81 10.73 9.28
C GLY A 218 19.62 11.52 8.25
N GLU A 219 20.11 10.87 7.16
CA GLU A 219 20.95 11.53 6.18
C GLU A 219 20.13 12.24 5.09
N LYS A 220 20.03 13.56 5.18
CA LYS A 220 19.23 14.42 4.30
C LYS A 220 19.53 14.25 2.80
N LYS A 221 20.74 13.83 2.45
CA LYS A 221 21.12 13.59 1.04
C LYS A 221 20.16 12.66 0.29
N TYR A 222 19.54 11.68 0.98
CA TYR A 222 18.58 10.76 0.37
C TYR A 222 17.24 11.42 0.08
N LEU A 223 16.76 12.27 0.99
CA LEU A 223 15.57 13.10 0.75
C LEU A 223 15.81 14.09 -0.41
N ASP A 224 16.98 14.74 -0.43
CA ASP A 224 17.36 15.70 -1.48
C ASP A 224 17.47 15.01 -2.84
N PHE A 225 17.98 13.77 -2.89
CA PHE A 225 18.07 13.01 -4.13
C PHE A 225 16.70 12.53 -4.61
N SER A 226 15.81 12.09 -3.72
CA SER A 226 14.41 11.79 -4.04
C SER A 226 13.70 13.01 -4.64
N ASN A 227 13.84 14.17 -4.01
CA ASN A 227 13.28 15.43 -4.50
C ASN A 227 13.87 15.83 -5.88
N TRP A 228 15.15 15.60 -6.10
CA TRP A 228 15.79 15.86 -7.38
C TRP A 228 15.18 14.97 -8.48
N LEU A 229 15.05 13.65 -8.26
CA LEU A 229 14.43 12.73 -9.23
C LEU A 229 13.02 13.15 -9.63
N LEU A 230 12.21 13.56 -8.66
CA LEU A 230 10.86 14.08 -8.91
C LEU A 230 10.88 15.36 -9.77
N ASN A 231 11.85 16.25 -9.54
CA ASN A 231 11.98 17.50 -10.30
C ASN A 231 12.53 17.30 -11.72
N GLU A 232 13.29 16.22 -11.99
CA GLU A 232 13.77 15.91 -13.33
C GLU A 232 12.68 15.43 -14.28
N ARG A 233 11.58 14.89 -13.73
CA ARG A 233 10.47 14.36 -14.51
C ARG A 233 9.71 15.47 -15.24
N GLY A 234 9.34 15.18 -16.50
CA GLY A 234 8.61 16.12 -17.35
C GLY A 234 9.47 17.15 -18.08
N HIS A 235 10.79 16.95 -18.12
CA HIS A 235 11.73 17.83 -18.81
C HIS A 235 12.32 17.23 -20.10
N GLY A 236 11.81 16.06 -20.52
CA GLY A 236 12.23 15.41 -21.77
C GLY A 236 13.54 14.64 -21.68
N PHE A 237 13.96 14.25 -20.49
CA PHE A 237 15.15 13.43 -20.27
C PHE A 237 14.90 11.94 -20.51
N GLY A 238 13.63 11.48 -20.50
CA GLY A 238 13.25 10.09 -20.68
C GLY A 238 13.77 9.49 -22.01
N SER A 239 14.37 8.31 -21.94
CA SER A 239 14.93 7.65 -23.11
C SER A 239 15.08 6.14 -22.93
N HIS A 240 15.00 5.43 -24.07
CA HIS A 240 15.39 4.02 -24.17
C HIS A 240 16.81 3.89 -24.75
N GLY A 241 17.57 2.95 -24.22
CA GLY A 241 18.92 2.67 -24.68
C GLY A 241 19.02 2.04 -26.08
N ASP A 242 17.94 1.45 -26.57
CA ASP A 242 17.85 0.81 -27.88
C ASP A 242 17.30 1.74 -28.98
N GLY A 243 17.05 3.01 -28.67
CA GLY A 243 16.55 4.03 -29.61
C GLY A 243 15.04 3.95 -29.89
N ARG A 244 14.29 3.11 -29.20
CA ARG A 244 12.82 3.17 -29.23
C ARG A 244 12.35 4.55 -28.76
N LYS A 245 11.22 4.99 -29.30
CA LYS A 245 10.61 6.26 -28.89
C LYS A 245 10.12 6.17 -27.45
N TRP A 246 10.55 7.09 -26.60
CA TRP A 246 9.99 7.29 -25.27
C TRP A 246 8.53 7.75 -25.37
N ASN A 247 7.65 7.13 -24.56
CA ASN A 247 6.26 7.55 -24.43
C ASN A 247 6.07 8.29 -23.10
N PRO A 248 6.19 9.61 -23.07
CA PRO A 248 6.17 10.35 -21.81
C PRO A 248 4.86 10.19 -21.04
N LEU A 249 3.73 9.99 -21.72
CA LEU A 249 2.44 9.79 -21.04
C LEU A 249 2.40 8.46 -20.27
N TYR A 250 2.96 7.39 -20.87
CA TYR A 250 2.99 6.06 -20.23
C TYR A 250 3.84 6.05 -18.95
N TYR A 251 4.93 6.84 -18.95
CA TYR A 251 5.90 6.94 -17.86
C TYR A 251 5.66 8.14 -16.92
N GLN A 252 4.49 8.80 -16.96
CA GLN A 252 4.20 10.02 -16.20
C GLN A 252 5.29 11.12 -16.37
N ASP A 253 5.86 11.26 -17.56
CA ASP A 253 6.98 12.14 -17.89
C ASP A 253 6.60 13.21 -18.93
N GLU A 254 5.30 13.47 -19.15
CA GLU A 254 4.81 14.42 -20.15
C GLU A 254 4.92 15.89 -19.72
N LYS A 255 4.97 16.14 -18.41
CA LYS A 255 5.10 17.47 -17.80
C LYS A 255 5.66 17.38 -16.39
N PRO A 256 6.27 18.47 -15.86
CA PRO A 256 6.72 18.51 -14.47
C PRO A 256 5.64 18.08 -13.49
N VAL A 257 6.00 17.31 -12.47
CA VAL A 257 5.04 16.71 -11.52
C VAL A 257 4.14 17.72 -10.82
N THR A 258 4.64 18.94 -10.56
CA THR A 258 3.86 20.04 -9.96
C THR A 258 2.77 20.60 -10.90
N GLN A 259 2.86 20.30 -12.19
CA GLN A 259 1.92 20.74 -13.22
C GLN A 259 0.92 19.65 -13.64
N MET A 260 1.04 18.45 -13.10
CA MET A 260 0.11 17.36 -13.39
C MET A 260 -1.31 17.73 -12.90
N THR A 261 -2.29 17.48 -13.76
CA THR A 261 -3.72 17.77 -13.51
C THR A 261 -4.56 16.51 -13.58
N ASP A 262 -4.18 15.60 -14.46
CA ASP A 262 -4.94 14.42 -14.81
C ASP A 262 -4.02 13.19 -14.66
N ILE A 263 -4.62 12.06 -14.30
CA ILE A 263 -3.90 10.79 -14.26
C ILE A 263 -3.69 10.26 -15.67
N ALA A 264 -2.60 9.55 -15.89
CA ALA A 264 -2.30 8.99 -17.19
C ALA A 264 -1.34 7.80 -17.09
N GLY A 265 -1.25 7.03 -18.17
CA GLY A 265 -0.26 5.98 -18.34
C GLY A 265 -0.47 4.78 -17.43
N HIS A 266 0.61 4.13 -17.04
CA HIS A 266 0.60 2.91 -16.25
C HIS A 266 0.20 3.19 -14.79
N ALA A 267 -0.79 2.44 -14.28
CA ALA A 267 -1.40 2.75 -12.98
C ALA A 267 -0.46 2.57 -11.79
N VAL A 268 0.35 1.50 -11.76
CA VAL A 268 1.28 1.25 -10.64
C VAL A 268 2.37 2.29 -10.58
N ARG A 269 2.93 2.68 -11.73
CA ARG A 269 3.93 3.75 -11.83
C ARG A 269 3.40 5.05 -11.24
N ALA A 270 2.18 5.44 -11.65
CA ALA A 270 1.50 6.63 -11.13
C ALA A 270 1.35 6.58 -9.61
N MET A 271 0.88 5.46 -9.05
CA MET A 271 0.71 5.33 -7.59
C MET A 271 2.02 5.47 -6.82
N TYR A 272 3.10 4.88 -7.33
CA TYR A 272 4.41 4.99 -6.69
C TYR A 272 5.00 6.40 -6.81
N LEU A 273 4.83 7.04 -7.97
CA LEU A 273 5.20 8.46 -8.14
C LEU A 273 4.49 9.33 -7.10
N TYR A 274 3.16 9.17 -6.98
CA TYR A 274 2.37 9.98 -6.05
C TYR A 274 2.69 9.67 -4.58
N CYS A 275 3.09 8.45 -4.27
CA CYS A 275 3.67 8.13 -2.96
C CYS A 275 4.97 8.91 -2.70
N GLY A 276 5.90 8.91 -3.66
CA GLY A 276 7.16 9.65 -3.56
C GLY A 276 6.93 11.16 -3.42
N MET A 277 6.02 11.72 -4.24
CA MET A 277 5.62 13.14 -4.14
C MET A 277 5.06 13.48 -2.76
N ALA A 278 4.18 12.63 -2.20
CA ALA A 278 3.58 12.84 -0.88
C ALA A 278 4.62 12.73 0.25
N ASP A 279 5.53 11.76 0.15
CA ASP A 279 6.62 11.59 1.10
C ASP A 279 7.57 12.81 1.09
N VAL A 280 8.00 13.29 -0.08
CA VAL A 280 8.86 14.47 -0.21
C VAL A 280 8.13 15.73 0.24
N ALA A 281 6.85 15.91 -0.17
CA ALA A 281 6.04 17.07 0.24
C ALA A 281 5.89 17.18 1.75
N SER A 282 5.85 16.06 2.47
CA SER A 282 5.73 16.05 3.93
C SER A 282 6.97 16.60 4.67
N TYR A 283 8.11 16.72 3.98
CA TYR A 283 9.33 17.33 4.52
C TYR A 283 9.63 18.70 3.89
N THR A 284 9.41 18.87 2.59
CA THR A 284 9.73 20.10 1.87
C THR A 284 8.66 21.18 1.99
N HIS A 285 7.42 20.79 2.31
CA HIS A 285 6.24 21.67 2.34
C HIS A 285 5.96 22.32 0.97
N ASP A 286 6.42 21.72 -0.13
CA ASP A 286 6.25 22.24 -1.47
C ASP A 286 4.77 22.26 -1.88
N GLN A 287 4.25 23.48 -2.07
CA GLN A 287 2.83 23.70 -2.43
C GLN A 287 2.51 23.24 -3.86
N GLY A 288 3.50 23.14 -4.72
CA GLY A 288 3.37 22.58 -6.06
C GLY A 288 3.04 21.08 -6.00
N TYR A 289 3.79 20.31 -5.21
CA TYR A 289 3.48 18.88 -4.96
C TYR A 289 2.11 18.70 -4.31
N ILE A 290 1.83 19.44 -3.22
CA ILE A 290 0.56 19.33 -2.51
C ILE A 290 -0.62 19.65 -3.43
N GLY A 291 -0.51 20.71 -4.23
CA GLY A 291 -1.53 21.09 -5.20
C GLY A 291 -1.75 20.07 -6.30
N ALA A 292 -0.66 19.48 -6.84
CA ALA A 292 -0.74 18.42 -7.84
C ALA A 292 -1.38 17.15 -7.26
N LEU A 293 -0.93 16.70 -6.08
CA LEU A 293 -1.48 15.53 -5.39
C LEU A 293 -2.99 15.64 -5.15
N ASN A 294 -3.49 16.81 -4.77
CA ASN A 294 -4.93 17.01 -4.58
C ASN A 294 -5.71 16.90 -5.88
N ARG A 295 -5.22 17.52 -6.99
CA ARG A 295 -5.86 17.41 -8.31
C ARG A 295 -5.88 15.99 -8.83
N LEU A 296 -4.75 15.29 -8.73
CA LEU A 296 -4.60 13.90 -9.14
C LEU A 296 -5.49 12.96 -8.31
N TRP A 297 -5.63 13.24 -7.01
CA TRP A 297 -6.51 12.44 -6.17
C TRP A 297 -7.99 12.62 -6.55
N ASP A 298 -8.42 13.84 -6.79
CA ASP A 298 -9.79 14.11 -7.24
C ASP A 298 -10.07 13.43 -8.60
N ASP A 299 -9.09 13.37 -9.48
CA ASP A 299 -9.20 12.72 -10.78
C ASP A 299 -9.26 11.17 -10.64
N VAL A 300 -8.36 10.57 -9.86
CA VAL A 300 -8.40 9.13 -9.59
C VAL A 300 -9.67 8.74 -8.87
N ALA A 301 -9.92 9.32 -7.70
CA ALA A 301 -10.94 8.79 -6.79
C ALA A 301 -12.38 9.09 -7.24
N LEU A 302 -12.58 10.19 -7.98
CA LEU A 302 -13.92 10.65 -8.38
C LEU A 302 -14.31 10.29 -9.82
N ARG A 303 -13.34 9.85 -10.66
CA ARG A 303 -13.60 9.64 -12.09
C ARG A 303 -13.08 8.32 -12.64
N ASN A 304 -12.00 7.77 -12.03
CA ASN A 304 -11.24 6.67 -12.62
C ASN A 304 -11.09 5.46 -11.70
N MET A 305 -11.74 5.48 -10.54
CA MET A 305 -11.72 4.38 -9.56
C MET A 305 -12.99 3.54 -9.67
N TYR A 306 -12.83 2.25 -9.77
CA TYR A 306 -13.93 1.28 -9.71
C TYR A 306 -14.52 1.17 -8.30
N ILE A 307 -15.73 0.67 -8.19
CA ILE A 307 -16.41 0.48 -6.88
C ILE A 307 -15.61 -0.39 -5.92
N THR A 308 -14.79 -1.30 -6.44
CA THR A 308 -13.87 -2.16 -5.67
C THR A 308 -12.62 -1.43 -5.16
N GLY A 309 -12.44 -0.15 -5.50
CA GLY A 309 -11.20 0.58 -5.23
C GLY A 309 -10.04 0.21 -6.16
N GLY A 310 -10.30 -0.64 -7.17
CA GLY A 310 -9.38 -0.92 -8.27
C GLY A 310 -9.25 0.27 -9.21
N ILE A 311 -8.11 0.38 -9.88
CA ILE A 311 -7.79 1.42 -10.87
C ILE A 311 -7.04 0.83 -12.06
N GLY A 312 -7.07 1.55 -13.19
CA GLY A 312 -6.47 1.09 -14.44
C GLY A 312 -7.47 0.31 -15.29
N GLN A 313 -8.00 0.96 -16.33
CA GLN A 313 -9.09 0.42 -17.13
C GLN A 313 -8.62 -0.54 -18.23
N SER A 314 -7.38 -0.37 -18.71
CA SER A 314 -6.92 -0.99 -19.94
C SER A 314 -5.66 -1.84 -19.76
N ALA A 315 -5.71 -3.06 -20.31
CA ALA A 315 -4.54 -3.93 -20.41
C ALA A 315 -3.50 -3.42 -21.45
N HIS A 316 -3.89 -2.55 -22.40
CA HIS A 316 -2.98 -2.08 -23.45
C HIS A 316 -1.82 -1.24 -22.90
N ASN A 317 -2.09 -0.41 -21.88
CA ASN A 317 -1.10 0.43 -21.21
C ASN A 317 -1.00 0.12 -19.72
N GLU A 318 -1.59 -0.98 -19.26
CA GLU A 318 -1.64 -1.40 -17.85
C GLU A 318 -2.13 -0.26 -16.94
N GLY A 319 -3.10 0.54 -17.42
CA GLY A 319 -3.39 1.80 -16.75
C GLY A 319 -4.62 2.53 -17.22
N PHE A 320 -4.50 3.86 -17.17
CA PHE A 320 -5.62 4.77 -17.31
C PHE A 320 -6.01 5.05 -18.75
N THR A 321 -7.32 5.26 -18.95
CA THR A 321 -7.93 5.69 -20.21
C THR A 321 -8.70 6.99 -19.98
N GLU A 322 -9.83 7.18 -20.65
CA GLU A 322 -10.67 8.36 -20.50
C GLU A 322 -11.47 8.34 -19.18
N ASP A 323 -11.71 9.50 -18.60
CA ASP A 323 -12.54 9.66 -17.42
C ASP A 323 -13.89 8.97 -17.58
N TYR A 324 -14.36 8.29 -16.53
CA TYR A 324 -15.62 7.55 -16.47
C TYR A 324 -15.76 6.37 -17.43
N SER A 325 -14.71 5.99 -18.15
CA SER A 325 -14.68 4.74 -18.91
C SER A 325 -14.24 3.59 -17.99
N LEU A 326 -15.19 2.85 -17.45
CA LEU A 326 -14.96 1.81 -16.42
C LEU A 326 -15.54 0.45 -16.88
N PRO A 327 -14.97 -0.18 -17.93
CA PRO A 327 -15.45 -1.46 -18.43
C PRO A 327 -15.32 -2.57 -17.37
N ASN A 328 -16.36 -3.41 -17.23
CA ASN A 328 -16.39 -4.46 -16.21
C ASN A 328 -15.59 -5.71 -16.60
N LEU A 329 -15.86 -6.26 -17.77
CA LEU A 329 -15.27 -7.51 -18.25
C LEU A 329 -13.78 -7.36 -18.60
N THR A 330 -13.39 -6.21 -19.11
CA THR A 330 -12.03 -5.90 -19.57
C THR A 330 -11.26 -4.99 -18.62
N ALA A 331 -11.82 -4.72 -17.43
CA ALA A 331 -11.14 -3.96 -16.40
C ALA A 331 -9.79 -4.60 -16.08
N TYR A 332 -8.71 -3.84 -16.18
CA TYR A 332 -7.39 -4.36 -15.85
C TYR A 332 -7.20 -4.44 -14.34
N CYS A 333 -7.45 -3.36 -13.63
CA CYS A 333 -7.46 -3.30 -12.16
C CYS A 333 -6.35 -4.16 -11.54
N GLU A 334 -5.10 -3.85 -11.89
CA GLU A 334 -3.95 -4.60 -11.42
C GLU A 334 -3.90 -4.66 -9.89
N THR A 335 -3.60 -5.83 -9.33
CA THR A 335 -3.45 -6.01 -7.88
C THR A 335 -2.43 -5.05 -7.28
N CYS A 336 -1.28 -4.82 -7.97
CA CYS A 336 -0.27 -3.86 -7.53
C CYS A 336 -0.81 -2.42 -7.49
N ALA A 337 -1.68 -2.04 -8.43
CA ALA A 337 -2.29 -0.72 -8.46
C ALA A 337 -3.26 -0.51 -7.28
N SER A 338 -4.05 -1.54 -6.93
CA SER A 338 -4.91 -1.51 -5.74
C SER A 338 -4.10 -1.38 -4.45
N VAL A 339 -2.98 -2.08 -4.31
CA VAL A 339 -2.04 -1.89 -3.19
C VAL A 339 -1.43 -0.49 -3.23
N GLY A 340 -1.07 0.02 -4.42
CA GLY A 340 -0.58 1.39 -4.61
C GLY A 340 -1.57 2.44 -4.11
N MET A 341 -2.87 2.24 -4.35
CA MET A 341 -3.94 3.10 -3.79
C MET A 341 -3.93 3.10 -2.26
N VAL A 342 -3.75 1.95 -1.61
CA VAL A 342 -3.61 1.90 -0.14
C VAL A 342 -2.41 2.71 0.32
N LEU A 343 -1.24 2.52 -0.31
CA LEU A 343 0.01 3.19 0.06
C LEU A 343 -0.07 4.72 -0.12
N TRP A 344 -0.66 5.18 -1.24
CA TRP A 344 -0.79 6.60 -1.52
C TRP A 344 -1.81 7.28 -0.60
N ASN A 345 -3.00 6.70 -0.44
CA ASN A 345 -4.05 7.26 0.41
C ASN A 345 -3.63 7.31 1.89
N TRP A 346 -2.84 6.34 2.36
CA TRP A 346 -2.25 6.40 3.68
C TRP A 346 -1.35 7.65 3.87
N ARG A 347 -0.51 7.97 2.87
CA ARG A 347 0.35 9.16 2.89
C ARG A 347 -0.45 10.45 2.85
N MET A 348 -1.51 10.49 2.04
CA MET A 348 -2.42 11.64 1.98
C MET A 348 -3.13 11.87 3.32
N ASN A 349 -3.59 10.82 4.00
CA ASN A 349 -4.14 10.92 5.35
C ASN A 349 -3.11 11.44 6.35
N GLN A 350 -1.87 10.96 6.32
CA GLN A 350 -0.80 11.45 7.18
C GLN A 350 -0.54 12.95 7.02
N MET A 351 -0.58 13.48 5.80
CA MET A 351 -0.39 14.90 5.53
C MET A 351 -1.56 15.76 6.00
N THR A 352 -2.79 15.28 5.84
CA THR A 352 -3.99 16.12 5.94
C THR A 352 -4.85 15.87 7.18
N GLY A 353 -4.78 14.66 7.74
CA GLY A 353 -5.71 14.18 8.76
C GLY A 353 -7.15 14.07 8.29
N ASP A 354 -7.39 13.87 6.98
CA ASP A 354 -8.75 13.75 6.41
C ASP A 354 -9.10 12.27 6.20
N SER A 355 -10.26 11.86 6.70
CA SER A 355 -10.73 10.47 6.65
C SER A 355 -11.07 10.00 5.24
N LYS A 356 -11.37 10.92 4.30
CA LYS A 356 -11.70 10.55 2.92
C LYS A 356 -10.63 9.69 2.26
N TYR A 357 -9.37 9.91 2.64
CA TYR A 357 -8.26 9.09 2.17
C TYR A 357 -8.28 7.70 2.79
N VAL A 358 -8.67 7.58 4.05
CA VAL A 358 -8.80 6.27 4.71
C VAL A 358 -10.01 5.51 4.15
N ASP A 359 -11.07 6.20 3.72
CA ASP A 359 -12.22 5.55 3.07
C ASP A 359 -11.82 4.88 1.74
N VAL A 360 -10.99 5.56 0.93
CA VAL A 360 -10.44 4.98 -0.31
C VAL A 360 -9.44 3.86 -0.01
N LEU A 361 -8.56 4.07 0.98
CA LEU A 361 -7.62 3.05 1.45
C LEU A 361 -8.36 1.77 1.86
N GLU A 362 -9.36 1.89 2.70
CA GLU A 362 -10.17 0.76 3.19
C GLU A 362 -10.89 0.03 2.05
N ARG A 363 -11.53 0.77 1.13
CA ARG A 363 -12.19 0.21 -0.05
C ARG A 363 -11.21 -0.58 -0.91
N SER A 364 -10.06 0.00 -1.24
CA SER A 364 -9.03 -0.66 -2.06
C SER A 364 -8.44 -1.88 -1.35
N MET A 365 -8.21 -1.79 -0.04
CA MET A 365 -7.64 -2.85 0.77
C MET A 365 -8.57 -4.07 0.87
N TYR A 366 -9.84 -3.86 1.28
CA TYR A 366 -10.78 -4.95 1.51
C TYR A 366 -11.33 -5.59 0.23
N ASN A 367 -11.27 -4.89 -0.92
CA ASN A 367 -11.82 -5.40 -2.17
C ASN A 367 -10.73 -5.59 -3.23
N GLY A 368 -10.18 -4.51 -3.81
CA GLY A 368 -9.25 -4.61 -4.94
C GLY A 368 -7.95 -5.34 -4.63
N ALA A 369 -7.29 -5.03 -3.50
CA ALA A 369 -6.04 -5.66 -3.13
C ALA A 369 -6.24 -7.08 -2.59
N LEU A 370 -7.26 -7.30 -1.75
CA LEU A 370 -7.50 -8.60 -1.12
C LEU A 370 -8.00 -9.64 -2.14
N ALA A 371 -8.69 -9.23 -3.23
CA ALA A 371 -9.04 -10.12 -4.33
C ALA A 371 -7.81 -10.71 -5.02
N GLY A 372 -6.66 -10.03 -4.95
CA GLY A 372 -5.40 -10.47 -5.56
C GLY A 372 -4.83 -11.79 -5.05
N ILE A 373 -5.40 -12.38 -3.99
CA ILE A 373 -4.92 -13.64 -3.41
C ILE A 373 -6.08 -14.59 -3.13
N SER A 374 -5.86 -15.89 -3.36
CA SER A 374 -6.81 -16.93 -2.97
C SER A 374 -6.96 -17.05 -1.45
N LEU A 375 -8.09 -17.55 -0.99
CA LEU A 375 -8.30 -17.87 0.43
C LEU A 375 -7.36 -18.97 0.93
N ALA A 376 -6.88 -19.83 0.03
CA ALA A 376 -5.84 -20.82 0.30
C ALA A 376 -4.44 -20.19 0.47
N GLY A 377 -4.23 -18.98 -0.03
CA GLY A 377 -2.97 -18.23 0.08
C GLY A 377 -1.88 -18.62 -0.93
N ASP A 378 -2.20 -19.37 -1.96
CA ASP A 378 -1.26 -20.02 -2.87
C ASP A 378 -1.46 -19.69 -4.36
N HIS A 379 -2.56 -19.00 -4.71
CA HIS A 379 -2.87 -18.55 -6.07
C HIS A 379 -3.19 -17.05 -6.06
N PHE A 380 -2.92 -16.39 -7.18
CA PHE A 380 -2.96 -14.94 -7.27
C PHE A 380 -3.72 -14.47 -8.51
N PHE A 381 -4.41 -13.33 -8.40
CA PHE A 381 -4.79 -12.54 -9.55
C PHE A 381 -3.73 -11.47 -9.85
N TYR A 382 -3.44 -11.30 -11.13
CA TYR A 382 -2.77 -10.12 -11.65
C TYR A 382 -3.80 -9.03 -11.95
N VAL A 383 -4.80 -9.38 -12.74
CA VAL A 383 -5.92 -8.56 -13.19
C VAL A 383 -7.17 -8.90 -12.37
N ASN A 384 -7.95 -7.88 -11.98
CA ASN A 384 -9.15 -8.05 -11.15
C ASN A 384 -10.38 -7.44 -11.85
N PRO A 385 -11.00 -8.15 -12.82
CA PRO A 385 -12.18 -7.68 -13.53
C PRO A 385 -13.40 -7.64 -12.61
N LEU A 386 -14.40 -6.82 -12.98
CA LEU A 386 -15.68 -6.74 -12.27
C LEU A 386 -16.76 -7.63 -12.89
N ALA A 387 -16.43 -8.33 -13.97
CA ALA A 387 -17.22 -9.40 -14.56
C ALA A 387 -16.28 -10.46 -15.16
N SER A 388 -16.74 -11.71 -15.21
CA SER A 388 -16.03 -12.84 -15.83
C SER A 388 -17.01 -13.74 -16.56
N ASN A 389 -16.61 -14.24 -17.73
CA ASN A 389 -17.33 -15.26 -18.49
C ASN A 389 -17.03 -16.70 -18.05
N GLY A 390 -16.27 -16.87 -16.96
CA GLY A 390 -15.88 -18.16 -16.41
C GLY A 390 -14.51 -18.68 -16.89
N ASP A 391 -13.72 -17.82 -17.51
CA ASP A 391 -12.40 -18.14 -18.06
C ASP A 391 -11.24 -17.39 -17.37
N HIS A 392 -11.55 -16.57 -16.37
CA HIS A 392 -10.56 -15.81 -15.60
C HIS A 392 -10.36 -16.44 -14.22
N HIS A 393 -9.13 -16.96 -13.98
CA HIS A 393 -8.80 -17.69 -12.75
C HIS A 393 -7.47 -17.24 -12.17
N ARG A 394 -7.35 -17.35 -10.83
CA ARG A 394 -6.07 -17.15 -10.14
C ARG A 394 -5.04 -18.14 -10.61
N GLN A 395 -3.79 -17.68 -10.71
CA GLN A 395 -2.65 -18.48 -11.12
C GLN A 395 -1.72 -18.75 -9.94
N GLU A 396 -1.04 -19.90 -9.94
CA GLU A 396 -0.01 -20.21 -8.94
C GLU A 396 1.13 -19.18 -8.97
N TRP A 397 1.50 -18.71 -10.17
CA TRP A 397 2.57 -17.72 -10.38
C TRP A 397 2.45 -17.06 -11.74
N TYR A 398 3.21 -15.98 -11.94
CA TYR A 398 3.28 -15.25 -13.21
C TYR A 398 4.73 -15.10 -13.67
N GLY A 399 4.95 -15.00 -14.97
CA GLY A 399 6.26 -14.65 -15.56
C GLY A 399 6.76 -13.31 -15.01
N CYS A 400 5.92 -12.27 -15.08
CA CYS A 400 6.07 -11.04 -14.29
C CYS A 400 5.36 -11.24 -12.95
N ALA A 401 6.10 -11.51 -11.89
CA ALA A 401 5.52 -11.86 -10.59
C ALA A 401 5.38 -10.66 -9.65
N CYS A 402 5.21 -9.45 -10.21
CA CYS A 402 5.08 -8.24 -9.40
C CYS A 402 3.88 -8.31 -8.43
N CYS A 403 2.73 -8.86 -8.85
CA CYS A 403 1.54 -8.95 -8.02
C CYS A 403 1.65 -9.99 -6.89
N PRO A 404 2.10 -11.24 -7.10
CA PRO A 404 2.34 -12.17 -6.02
C PRO A 404 3.32 -11.65 -4.97
N SER A 405 4.46 -11.11 -5.41
CA SER A 405 5.47 -10.53 -4.51
C SER A 405 4.96 -9.27 -3.80
N GLN A 406 4.11 -8.47 -4.44
CA GLN A 406 3.47 -7.31 -3.83
C GLN A 406 2.50 -7.71 -2.72
N ILE A 407 1.65 -8.71 -2.93
CA ILE A 407 0.75 -9.25 -1.92
C ILE A 407 1.54 -9.87 -0.77
N CYS A 408 2.64 -10.54 -1.07
CA CYS A 408 3.55 -11.12 -0.07
C CYS A 408 4.07 -10.07 0.92
N ARG A 409 4.42 -8.85 0.47
CA ARG A 409 4.86 -7.77 1.37
C ARG A 409 3.71 -6.96 1.97
N PHE A 410 2.57 -6.87 1.28
CA PHE A 410 1.45 -6.03 1.69
C PHE A 410 0.68 -6.62 2.88
N LEU A 411 0.27 -7.90 2.80
CA LEU A 411 -0.56 -8.52 3.83
C LEU A 411 0.03 -8.41 5.25
N PRO A 412 1.30 -8.76 5.50
CA PRO A 412 1.86 -8.66 6.85
C PRO A 412 2.08 -7.22 7.32
N SER A 413 1.90 -6.22 6.46
CA SER A 413 2.08 -4.80 6.79
C SER A 413 0.79 -4.08 7.25
N ILE A 414 -0.35 -4.78 7.34
CA ILE A 414 -1.69 -4.19 7.63
C ILE A 414 -1.69 -3.38 8.94
N GLY A 415 -0.92 -3.78 9.94
CA GLY A 415 -0.80 -3.07 11.21
C GLY A 415 -0.38 -1.59 11.07
N ASN A 416 0.32 -1.23 9.98
CA ASN A 416 0.74 0.16 9.72
C ASN A 416 -0.42 1.14 9.52
N TYR A 417 -1.61 0.66 9.15
CA TYR A 417 -2.73 1.51 8.72
C TYR A 417 -3.79 1.73 9.80
N ILE A 418 -3.69 1.03 10.95
CA ILE A 418 -4.75 0.99 11.97
C ILE A 418 -4.73 2.26 12.82
N TYR A 419 -3.56 2.69 13.28
CA TYR A 419 -3.44 3.77 14.23
C TYR A 419 -2.45 4.85 13.78
N GLY A 420 -2.68 6.06 14.29
CA GLY A 420 -1.75 7.16 14.16
C GLY A 420 -1.76 8.04 15.39
N THR A 421 -0.76 8.90 15.51
CA THR A 421 -0.60 9.86 16.60
C THR A 421 -0.31 11.26 16.07
N SER A 422 -0.72 12.27 16.83
CA SER A 422 -0.33 13.66 16.63
C SER A 422 0.05 14.27 17.99
N GLY A 423 0.48 15.53 18.00
CA GLY A 423 0.79 16.25 19.24
C GLY A 423 -0.38 16.27 20.23
N ASP A 424 -1.62 16.29 19.72
CA ASP A 424 -2.86 16.52 20.47
C ASP A 424 -3.85 15.33 20.46
N ALA A 425 -3.63 14.31 19.61
CA ALA A 425 -4.57 13.20 19.46
C ALA A 425 -3.90 11.85 19.18
N VAL A 426 -4.65 10.77 19.47
CA VAL A 426 -4.46 9.42 18.93
C VAL A 426 -5.60 9.16 17.95
N TRP A 427 -5.27 8.60 16.81
CA TRP A 427 -6.15 8.38 15.67
C TRP A 427 -6.42 6.89 15.49
N VAL A 428 -7.69 6.51 15.39
CA VAL A 428 -8.12 5.16 15.03
C VAL A 428 -8.69 5.23 13.62
N ASN A 429 -7.93 4.70 12.66
CA ASN A 429 -8.23 4.79 11.23
C ASN A 429 -9.01 3.58 10.72
N LEU A 430 -8.63 2.37 11.18
CA LEU A 430 -9.27 1.12 10.79
C LEU A 430 -9.77 0.35 12.03
N TYR A 431 -10.88 -0.32 11.87
CA TYR A 431 -11.47 -1.16 12.91
C TYR A 431 -11.04 -2.60 12.69
N ILE A 432 -9.94 -2.97 13.34
CA ILE A 432 -9.33 -4.30 13.29
C ILE A 432 -9.07 -4.73 14.73
N GLY A 433 -9.56 -5.89 15.11
CA GLY A 433 -9.42 -6.41 16.49
C GLY A 433 -7.96 -6.67 16.85
N GLY A 434 -7.61 -6.39 18.09
CA GLY A 434 -6.27 -6.56 18.62
C GLY A 434 -5.86 -5.49 19.61
N GLU A 435 -4.56 -5.44 19.92
CA GLU A 435 -3.97 -4.51 20.87
C GLU A 435 -2.82 -3.72 20.25
N ALA A 436 -2.67 -2.47 20.62
CA ALA A 436 -1.56 -1.64 20.16
C ALA A 436 -0.99 -0.77 21.27
N ASP A 437 0.34 -0.71 21.35
CA ASP A 437 1.08 0.28 22.12
C ASP A 437 1.16 1.59 21.31
N VAL A 438 0.13 2.44 21.41
CA VAL A 438 0.00 3.63 20.56
C VAL A 438 0.94 4.76 20.95
N GLU A 439 1.27 4.87 22.24
CA GLU A 439 2.29 5.75 22.80
C GLU A 439 2.85 5.14 24.08
N LYS A 440 3.99 5.62 24.54
CA LYS A 440 4.62 5.12 25.77
C LYS A 440 3.64 5.17 26.97
N GLY A 441 3.25 4.00 27.46
CA GLY A 441 2.34 3.84 28.61
C GLY A 441 0.88 4.02 28.26
N LEU A 442 0.52 3.93 26.98
CA LEU A 442 -0.84 3.95 26.48
C LEU A 442 -1.06 2.80 25.50
N THR A 443 -1.99 1.93 25.81
CA THR A 443 -2.46 0.87 24.93
C THR A 443 -3.90 1.13 24.51
N LEU A 444 -4.27 0.67 23.33
CA LEU A 444 -5.66 0.54 22.87
C LEU A 444 -5.92 -0.90 22.48
N THR A 445 -6.98 -1.48 23.03
CA THR A 445 -7.47 -2.81 22.65
C THR A 445 -8.78 -2.64 21.90
N GLN A 446 -8.86 -3.13 20.65
CA GLN A 446 -10.09 -3.18 19.87
C GLN A 446 -10.68 -4.59 19.92
N GLU A 447 -11.98 -4.68 20.23
CA GLU A 447 -12.79 -5.90 20.13
C GLU A 447 -13.89 -5.63 19.10
N THR A 448 -13.90 -6.36 17.97
CA THR A 448 -14.86 -6.15 16.88
C THR A 448 -14.94 -7.38 15.98
N ARG A 449 -16.07 -7.54 15.29
CA ARG A 449 -16.26 -8.47 14.17
C ARG A 449 -16.29 -7.76 12.82
N TYR A 450 -15.70 -6.57 12.74
CA TYR A 450 -15.53 -5.84 11.48
C TYR A 450 -14.68 -6.67 10.49
N PRO A 451 -15.02 -6.75 9.20
CA PRO A 451 -15.99 -5.97 8.45
C PRO A 451 -17.41 -6.55 8.41
N TRP A 452 -17.71 -7.60 9.18
CA TRP A 452 -19.03 -8.26 9.20
C TRP A 452 -20.06 -7.50 10.02
N GLU A 453 -19.65 -6.88 11.12
CA GLU A 453 -20.49 -6.12 12.03
C GLU A 453 -19.89 -4.73 12.27
N GLY A 454 -20.77 -3.74 12.55
CA GLY A 454 -20.36 -2.36 12.77
C GLY A 454 -20.08 -2.00 14.22
N ASP A 455 -20.14 -2.96 15.14
CA ASP A 455 -19.88 -2.74 16.55
C ASP A 455 -18.39 -2.86 16.85
N VAL A 456 -17.86 -1.85 17.54
CA VAL A 456 -16.45 -1.76 17.94
C VAL A 456 -16.38 -1.32 19.39
N LYS A 457 -15.70 -2.11 20.20
CA LYS A 457 -15.37 -1.76 21.58
C LYS A 457 -13.88 -1.45 21.68
N ILE A 458 -13.54 -0.28 22.21
CA ILE A 458 -12.14 0.15 22.41
C ILE A 458 -11.90 0.34 23.90
N THR A 459 -10.96 -0.40 24.46
CA THR A 459 -10.53 -0.27 25.84
C THR A 459 -9.21 0.49 25.90
N VAL A 460 -9.15 1.51 26.76
CA VAL A 460 -7.94 2.32 26.99
C VAL A 460 -7.14 1.72 28.12
N GLY A 461 -5.91 1.33 27.88
CA GLY A 461 -4.93 0.93 28.89
C GLY A 461 -4.00 2.10 29.21
N GLY A 462 -3.87 2.45 30.52
CA GLY A 462 -3.05 3.54 30.96
C GLY A 462 -3.77 4.88 31.09
N LYS A 463 -3.04 6.00 30.91
CA LYS A 463 -3.57 7.36 31.08
C LYS A 463 -3.19 8.24 29.90
N LEU A 464 -4.18 8.92 29.33
CA LEU A 464 -4.00 9.81 28.19
C LEU A 464 -4.61 11.19 28.49
N LYS A 465 -3.91 12.25 28.08
CA LYS A 465 -4.40 13.65 28.11
C LYS A 465 -4.55 14.23 26.69
N LYS A 466 -4.80 13.40 25.71
CA LYS A 466 -5.03 13.77 24.30
C LYS A 466 -6.41 13.34 23.87
N ALA A 467 -6.92 13.90 22.80
CA ALA A 467 -8.14 13.42 22.18
C ALA A 467 -7.94 12.01 21.58
N LEU A 468 -9.00 11.21 21.59
CA LEU A 468 -9.11 10.04 20.68
C LEU A 468 -9.97 10.45 19.49
N LYS A 469 -9.47 10.27 18.28
CA LYS A 469 -10.16 10.54 17.02
C LYS A 469 -10.55 9.21 16.38
N LEU A 470 -11.84 8.93 16.36
CA LEU A 470 -12.39 7.71 15.76
C LEU A 470 -12.90 8.04 14.37
N ARG A 471 -12.40 7.36 13.33
CA ARG A 471 -12.91 7.54 11.97
C ARG A 471 -14.36 7.09 11.89
N ILE A 472 -15.22 7.91 11.31
CA ILE A 472 -16.55 7.48 10.88
C ILE A 472 -16.45 7.23 9.37
N PRO A 473 -16.52 5.96 8.91
CA PRO A 473 -16.38 5.64 7.50
C PRO A 473 -17.42 6.35 6.63
N GLY A 474 -17.03 6.74 5.42
CA GLY A 474 -17.92 7.46 4.51
C GLY A 474 -19.20 6.68 4.11
N TRP A 475 -19.18 5.35 4.18
CA TRP A 475 -20.36 4.51 3.98
C TRP A 475 -21.32 4.52 5.19
N CYS A 476 -20.86 4.87 6.39
CA CYS A 476 -21.65 4.87 7.61
C CYS A 476 -22.49 6.13 7.74
N LYS A 477 -23.80 6.02 7.54
CA LYS A 477 -24.76 7.15 7.64
C LYS A 477 -25.29 7.37 9.05
N GLU A 478 -25.35 6.29 9.85
CA GLU A 478 -25.89 6.31 11.20
C GLU A 478 -24.95 5.58 12.16
N TYR A 479 -24.54 6.27 13.21
CA TYR A 479 -23.69 5.70 14.26
C TYR A 479 -24.06 6.22 15.65
N SER A 480 -23.61 5.53 16.66
CA SER A 480 -23.64 5.99 18.04
C SER A 480 -22.33 5.72 18.75
N ILE A 481 -21.97 6.61 19.68
CA ILE A 481 -20.78 6.44 20.52
C ILE A 481 -21.20 6.55 21.98
N SER A 482 -20.71 5.63 22.81
CA SER A 482 -20.75 5.73 24.26
C SER A 482 -19.36 5.68 24.86
N VAL A 483 -19.19 6.29 26.04
CA VAL A 483 -17.98 6.19 26.86
C VAL A 483 -18.38 5.78 28.27
N ASN A 484 -17.90 4.62 28.70
CA ASN A 484 -18.28 4.02 29.99
C ASN A 484 -19.80 3.91 30.14
N GLY A 485 -20.49 3.46 29.10
CA GLY A 485 -21.96 3.29 29.04
C GLY A 485 -22.74 4.60 28.98
N LYS A 486 -22.10 5.75 28.82
CA LYS A 486 -22.77 7.05 28.66
C LYS A 486 -22.65 7.55 27.23
N LYS A 487 -23.79 7.90 26.62
CA LYS A 487 -23.82 8.49 25.28
C LYS A 487 -22.85 9.66 25.20
N ALA A 488 -22.01 9.67 24.17
CA ALA A 488 -21.12 10.77 23.81
C ALA A 488 -21.65 11.47 22.55
N GLU A 489 -21.43 12.78 22.47
CA GLU A 489 -21.76 13.59 21.31
C GLU A 489 -20.48 14.31 20.85
N PRO A 490 -19.61 13.62 20.08
CA PRO A 490 -18.32 14.16 19.66
C PRO A 490 -18.49 15.27 18.63
N VAL A 491 -17.50 16.19 18.60
CA VAL A 491 -17.36 17.11 17.47
C VAL A 491 -16.74 16.35 16.29
N MET A 492 -17.29 16.54 15.11
CA MET A 492 -16.73 15.97 13.89
C MET A 492 -15.64 16.88 13.32
N ASP A 493 -14.48 16.29 13.00
CA ASP A 493 -13.37 16.97 12.35
C ASP A 493 -12.84 16.10 11.21
N LYS A 494 -13.01 16.54 9.95
CA LYS A 494 -12.55 15.84 8.75
C LYS A 494 -12.90 14.34 8.73
N GLY A 495 -14.15 14.00 9.12
CA GLY A 495 -14.65 12.63 9.17
C GLY A 495 -14.24 11.82 10.40
N TYR A 496 -13.61 12.44 11.38
CA TYR A 496 -13.32 11.81 12.68
C TYR A 496 -14.22 12.37 13.78
N ALA A 497 -14.76 11.48 14.59
CA ALA A 497 -15.43 11.78 15.85
C ALA A 497 -14.37 12.06 16.93
N VAL A 498 -14.29 13.30 17.40
CA VAL A 498 -13.25 13.76 18.34
C VAL A 498 -13.75 13.62 19.77
N LEU A 499 -13.14 12.76 20.55
CA LEU A 499 -13.41 12.54 21.97
C LEU A 499 -12.31 13.21 22.81
N ASP A 500 -12.42 14.51 23.05
CA ASP A 500 -11.46 15.28 23.86
C ASP A 500 -11.77 15.17 25.34
N ARG A 501 -10.99 14.34 26.04
CA ARG A 501 -11.13 14.11 27.49
C ARG A 501 -9.85 13.55 28.11
N LYS A 502 -9.80 13.54 29.45
CA LYS A 502 -8.76 12.80 30.18
C LYS A 502 -9.17 11.34 30.30
N TRP A 503 -8.38 10.47 29.69
CA TRP A 503 -8.56 9.02 29.72
C TRP A 503 -7.89 8.40 30.94
N LYS A 504 -8.49 7.33 31.43
CA LYS A 504 -8.00 6.51 32.54
C LYS A 504 -7.90 5.07 32.09
N ASP A 505 -7.05 4.35 32.79
CA ASP A 505 -6.96 2.90 32.63
C ASP A 505 -8.32 2.24 32.84
N GLY A 506 -8.72 1.39 31.87
CA GLY A 506 -10.01 0.72 31.84
C GLY A 506 -11.18 1.56 31.30
N ASP A 507 -10.99 2.79 30.83
CA ASP A 507 -12.06 3.51 30.13
C ASP A 507 -12.43 2.75 28.84
N VAL A 508 -13.73 2.59 28.59
CA VAL A 508 -14.29 1.86 27.45
C VAL A 508 -15.07 2.79 26.55
N ILE A 509 -14.80 2.70 25.26
CA ILE A 509 -15.54 3.36 24.18
C ILE A 509 -16.28 2.28 23.40
N GLU A 510 -17.56 2.48 23.17
CA GLU A 510 -18.39 1.63 22.31
C GLU A 510 -18.84 2.50 21.13
N LEU A 511 -18.48 2.09 19.93
CA LEU A 511 -18.92 2.67 18.66
C LEU A 511 -19.80 1.63 17.97
N SER A 512 -21.03 2.01 17.64
CA SER A 512 -21.95 1.17 16.85
C SER A 512 -22.25 1.89 15.53
N MET A 513 -21.97 1.24 14.42
CA MET A 513 -22.14 1.74 13.06
C MET A 513 -23.22 0.89 12.36
N ASN A 514 -24.30 1.53 11.90
CA ASN A 514 -25.30 0.82 11.11
C ASN A 514 -24.74 0.40 9.74
N MET A 515 -24.85 -0.89 9.41
CA MET A 515 -24.36 -1.48 8.15
C MET A 515 -25.52 -2.08 7.34
N PRO A 516 -26.41 -1.28 6.76
CA PRO A 516 -27.43 -1.81 5.86
C PRO A 516 -26.81 -2.32 4.56
N VAL A 517 -27.51 -3.19 3.86
CA VAL A 517 -27.22 -3.50 2.47
C VAL A 517 -27.59 -2.27 1.63
N GLU A 518 -26.65 -1.78 0.84
CA GLU A 518 -26.85 -0.64 -0.05
C GLU A 518 -26.83 -1.11 -1.51
N VAL A 519 -27.83 -0.61 -2.27
CA VAL A 519 -27.94 -0.80 -3.73
C VAL A 519 -27.36 0.45 -4.40
N ILE A 520 -26.18 0.31 -4.99
CA ILE A 520 -25.39 1.42 -5.51
C ILE A 520 -25.62 1.59 -7.00
N ALA A 521 -25.97 2.81 -7.43
CA ALA A 521 -25.94 3.23 -8.83
C ALA A 521 -24.59 3.86 -9.15
N ALA A 522 -24.05 3.60 -10.33
CA ALA A 522 -22.87 4.28 -10.82
C ALA A 522 -23.16 5.76 -11.14
N ASP A 523 -22.11 6.57 -11.25
CA ASP A 523 -22.23 7.92 -11.80
C ASP A 523 -22.81 7.82 -13.23
N PRO A 524 -23.82 8.65 -13.60
CA PRO A 524 -24.47 8.56 -14.92
C PRO A 524 -23.53 8.72 -16.12
N ARG A 525 -22.30 9.20 -15.90
CA ARG A 525 -21.26 9.30 -16.91
C ARG A 525 -20.57 7.97 -17.22
N VAL A 526 -20.62 7.00 -16.28
CA VAL A 526 -20.12 5.64 -16.49
C VAL A 526 -21.16 4.86 -17.31
N LYS A 527 -20.97 4.82 -18.62
CA LYS A 527 -21.94 4.22 -19.55
C LYS A 527 -21.99 2.71 -19.47
N GLU A 528 -20.92 2.10 -19.07
CA GLU A 528 -20.77 0.64 -18.88
C GLU A 528 -21.71 0.09 -17.79
N ASP A 529 -22.11 0.95 -16.84
CA ASP A 529 -22.96 0.57 -15.71
C ASP A 529 -24.41 1.15 -15.80
N GLU A 530 -24.77 1.71 -16.95
CA GLU A 530 -26.13 2.22 -17.16
C GLU A 530 -27.17 1.11 -17.02
N GLY A 531 -28.17 1.29 -16.16
CA GLY A 531 -29.19 0.26 -15.85
C GLY A 531 -28.73 -0.84 -14.92
N LEU A 532 -27.49 -0.79 -14.42
CA LEU A 532 -26.94 -1.77 -13.48
C LEU A 532 -26.91 -1.22 -12.03
N ARG A 533 -26.79 -2.14 -11.07
CA ARG A 533 -26.57 -1.82 -9.66
C ARG A 533 -25.51 -2.77 -9.08
N ALA A 534 -24.72 -2.24 -8.17
CA ALA A 534 -23.82 -3.05 -7.34
C ALA A 534 -24.35 -3.11 -5.91
N ILE A 535 -24.00 -4.17 -5.20
CA ILE A 535 -24.35 -4.39 -3.81
C ILE A 535 -23.13 -4.11 -2.93
N GLN A 536 -23.34 -3.29 -1.90
CA GLN A 536 -22.33 -2.97 -0.89
C GLN A 536 -22.92 -3.14 0.52
N ARG A 537 -22.10 -3.60 1.46
CA ARG A 537 -22.42 -3.58 2.89
C ARG A 537 -21.17 -3.23 3.69
N GLY A 538 -21.24 -2.13 4.43
CA GLY A 538 -20.05 -1.58 5.09
C GLY A 538 -18.92 -1.33 4.09
N PRO A 539 -17.68 -1.78 4.38
CA PRO A 539 -16.54 -1.60 3.48
C PRO A 539 -16.51 -2.59 2.29
N LEU A 540 -17.37 -3.63 2.31
CA LEU A 540 -17.32 -4.73 1.35
C LEU A 540 -18.23 -4.50 0.16
N VAL A 541 -17.67 -4.71 -1.03
CA VAL A 541 -18.40 -4.85 -2.29
C VAL A 541 -18.72 -6.32 -2.50
N TYR A 542 -19.89 -6.61 -3.03
CA TYR A 542 -20.37 -7.97 -3.26
C TYR A 542 -20.49 -8.27 -4.75
N CYS A 543 -20.39 -9.54 -5.10
CA CYS A 543 -20.58 -10.03 -6.46
C CYS A 543 -21.47 -11.28 -6.46
N MET A 544 -22.06 -11.56 -7.60
CA MET A 544 -22.71 -12.83 -7.88
C MET A 544 -21.72 -13.77 -8.55
N GLU A 545 -21.73 -15.05 -8.15
CA GLU A 545 -21.09 -16.14 -8.88
C GLU A 545 -22.14 -17.11 -9.44
N GLU A 546 -21.87 -17.67 -10.61
CA GLU A 546 -22.73 -18.70 -11.22
C GLU A 546 -22.86 -19.94 -10.33
N ALA A 547 -21.84 -20.24 -9.51
CA ALA A 547 -21.85 -21.33 -8.54
C ALA A 547 -23.01 -21.23 -7.52
N ASP A 548 -23.43 -20.03 -7.15
CA ASP A 548 -24.53 -19.77 -6.22
C ASP A 548 -25.84 -19.40 -6.94
N ASN A 549 -25.80 -19.16 -8.24
CA ASN A 549 -26.92 -18.69 -9.07
C ASN A 549 -26.90 -19.41 -10.44
N PRO A 550 -27.06 -20.75 -10.47
CA PRO A 550 -26.78 -21.52 -11.69
C PRO A 550 -27.86 -21.39 -12.79
N GLU A 551 -29.09 -21.00 -12.42
CA GLU A 551 -30.20 -20.89 -13.36
C GLU A 551 -30.30 -19.49 -13.93
N GLY A 552 -30.14 -19.35 -15.26
CA GLY A 552 -30.35 -18.11 -15.99
C GLY A 552 -29.42 -16.97 -15.56
N PHE A 553 -28.16 -17.25 -15.19
CA PHE A 553 -27.23 -16.27 -14.59
C PHE A 553 -27.15 -14.96 -15.37
N ASP A 554 -27.19 -15.00 -16.69
CA ASP A 554 -27.07 -13.80 -17.53
C ASP A 554 -28.33 -12.91 -17.49
N GLU A 555 -29.51 -13.52 -17.30
CA GLU A 555 -30.80 -12.86 -17.26
C GLU A 555 -31.21 -12.36 -15.87
N LEU A 556 -30.49 -12.77 -14.83
CA LEU A 556 -30.80 -12.37 -13.45
C LEU A 556 -30.67 -10.86 -13.25
N SER A 557 -31.67 -10.25 -12.60
CA SER A 557 -31.71 -8.82 -12.30
C SER A 557 -32.20 -8.58 -10.88
N ILE A 558 -31.74 -7.47 -10.27
CA ILE A 558 -32.24 -7.00 -8.97
C ILE A 558 -33.54 -6.24 -9.19
N SER A 559 -34.60 -6.65 -8.50
CA SER A 559 -35.87 -5.90 -8.49
C SER A 559 -35.81 -4.74 -7.49
N PRO A 560 -36.47 -3.58 -7.77
CA PRO A 560 -36.63 -2.49 -6.82
C PRO A 560 -37.36 -2.90 -5.53
N SER A 561 -38.19 -3.95 -5.60
CA SER A 561 -38.95 -4.50 -4.47
C SER A 561 -38.20 -5.58 -3.68
N ALA A 562 -37.00 -5.96 -4.12
CA ALA A 562 -36.24 -7.01 -3.47
C ALA A 562 -35.95 -6.69 -2.00
N ALA A 563 -36.25 -7.65 -1.12
CA ALA A 563 -35.82 -7.59 0.27
C ALA A 563 -34.42 -8.19 0.40
N PHE A 564 -33.57 -7.57 1.22
CA PHE A 564 -32.22 -8.04 1.44
C PHE A 564 -32.09 -8.73 2.80
N GLU A 565 -31.52 -9.94 2.79
CA GLU A 565 -31.22 -10.72 3.97
C GLU A 565 -29.70 -10.95 4.04
N THR A 566 -29.13 -10.81 5.22
CA THR A 566 -27.71 -11.09 5.48
C THR A 566 -27.56 -12.28 6.39
N THR A 567 -26.56 -13.12 6.14
CA THR A 567 -26.29 -14.30 6.97
C THR A 567 -24.79 -14.61 6.98
N PHE A 568 -24.21 -14.66 8.18
CA PHE A 568 -22.84 -15.13 8.32
C PHE A 568 -22.78 -16.64 8.13
N GLN A 569 -21.91 -17.09 7.23
CA GLN A 569 -21.72 -18.49 6.85
C GLN A 569 -20.32 -18.96 7.27
N PRO A 570 -20.16 -19.56 8.46
CA PRO A 570 -18.82 -19.88 8.98
C PRO A 570 -18.06 -20.92 8.15
N ASP A 571 -18.78 -21.84 7.49
CA ASP A 571 -18.20 -22.92 6.70
C ASP A 571 -18.03 -22.56 5.21
N LEU A 572 -18.57 -21.43 4.76
CA LEU A 572 -18.44 -20.97 3.39
C LEU A 572 -17.24 -20.03 3.26
N LEU A 573 -16.32 -20.30 2.31
CA LEU A 573 -15.22 -19.41 1.94
C LEU A 573 -14.40 -18.91 3.14
N CYS A 574 -14.14 -19.79 4.11
CA CYS A 574 -13.43 -19.52 5.36
C CYS A 574 -14.16 -18.53 6.30
N GLY A 575 -15.48 -18.43 6.19
CA GLY A 575 -16.33 -17.53 6.99
C GLY A 575 -16.59 -16.20 6.26
N VAL A 576 -17.80 -16.04 5.74
CA VAL A 576 -18.24 -14.84 5.04
C VAL A 576 -19.66 -14.45 5.41
N GLU A 577 -19.94 -13.16 5.42
CA GLU A 577 -21.30 -12.65 5.40
C GLU A 577 -21.82 -12.72 3.97
N THR A 578 -22.90 -13.46 3.73
CA THR A 578 -23.58 -13.53 2.43
C THR A 578 -24.81 -12.63 2.41
N ILE A 579 -25.18 -12.18 1.22
CA ILE A 579 -26.40 -11.38 1.02
C ILE A 579 -27.31 -12.13 0.06
N LYS A 580 -28.62 -12.18 0.38
CA LYS A 580 -29.67 -12.62 -0.52
C LYS A 580 -30.56 -11.44 -0.87
N ALA A 581 -30.82 -11.26 -2.16
CA ALA A 581 -31.90 -10.39 -2.64
C ALA A 581 -33.08 -11.28 -3.02
N VAL A 582 -34.21 -11.08 -2.33
CA VAL A 582 -35.42 -11.92 -2.45
C VAL A 582 -36.56 -11.09 -3.03
N ASP A 583 -37.14 -11.53 -4.14
CA ASP A 583 -38.35 -10.95 -4.74
C ASP A 583 -39.27 -12.07 -5.25
N GLY A 584 -40.32 -12.36 -4.49
CA GLY A 584 -41.19 -13.49 -4.75
C GLY A 584 -40.42 -14.82 -4.71
N ASP A 585 -40.44 -15.55 -5.83
CA ASP A 585 -39.73 -16.83 -5.97
C ASP A 585 -38.26 -16.65 -6.43
N GLN A 586 -37.86 -15.44 -6.82
CA GLN A 586 -36.50 -15.15 -7.25
C GLN A 586 -35.60 -14.88 -6.04
N VAL A 587 -34.48 -15.57 -5.96
CA VAL A 587 -33.44 -15.37 -4.95
C VAL A 587 -32.09 -15.21 -5.64
N LEU A 588 -31.43 -14.07 -5.44
CA LEU A 588 -30.07 -13.81 -5.89
C LEU A 588 -29.12 -13.91 -4.71
N ASN A 589 -28.06 -14.67 -4.85
CA ASN A 589 -27.06 -14.87 -3.81
C ASN A 589 -25.79 -14.09 -4.13
N PHE A 590 -25.27 -13.36 -3.14
CA PHE A 590 -24.07 -12.53 -3.25
C PHE A 590 -23.04 -12.93 -2.20
N ILE A 591 -21.78 -12.96 -2.61
CA ILE A 591 -20.62 -13.13 -1.74
C ILE A 591 -19.71 -11.88 -1.81
N PRO A 592 -18.83 -11.64 -0.82
CA PRO A 592 -17.85 -10.57 -0.92
C PRO A 592 -16.94 -10.75 -2.14
N TYR A 593 -16.72 -9.66 -2.89
CA TYR A 593 -15.93 -9.66 -4.13
C TYR A 593 -14.52 -10.23 -3.94
N TYR A 594 -13.84 -9.96 -2.83
CA TYR A 594 -12.50 -10.53 -2.61
C TYR A 594 -12.47 -12.06 -2.57
N ALA A 595 -13.61 -12.71 -2.36
CA ALA A 595 -13.71 -14.16 -2.18
C ALA A 595 -14.10 -14.94 -3.45
N TRP A 596 -14.40 -14.26 -4.58
CA TRP A 596 -14.77 -14.94 -5.81
C TRP A 596 -13.60 -15.78 -6.39
N ASP A 597 -13.92 -16.74 -7.25
CA ASP A 597 -12.96 -17.68 -7.87
C ASP A 597 -12.13 -18.49 -6.84
N ASN A 598 -12.76 -18.86 -5.73
CA ASN A 598 -12.17 -19.78 -4.75
C ASN A 598 -12.87 -21.14 -4.69
N ARG A 599 -13.80 -21.39 -5.61
CA ARG A 599 -14.61 -22.63 -5.70
C ARG A 599 -14.62 -23.16 -7.13
N THR A 600 -15.77 -23.64 -7.59
CA THR A 600 -15.97 -24.09 -8.96
C THR A 600 -15.87 -22.92 -9.94
N ALA A 601 -15.17 -23.12 -11.04
CA ALA A 601 -15.10 -22.14 -12.13
C ALA A 601 -16.51 -21.80 -12.65
N GLY A 602 -16.74 -20.54 -12.94
CA GLY A 602 -18.02 -20.02 -13.41
C GLY A 602 -17.98 -18.53 -13.68
N LYS A 603 -19.09 -18.01 -14.18
CA LYS A 603 -19.24 -16.58 -14.42
C LYS A 603 -19.31 -15.80 -13.09
N MET A 604 -18.93 -14.54 -13.16
CA MET A 604 -19.03 -13.59 -12.04
C MET A 604 -19.45 -12.22 -12.55
N LYS A 605 -20.23 -11.48 -11.74
CA LYS A 605 -20.53 -10.06 -11.97
C LYS A 605 -20.71 -9.30 -10.67
N VAL A 606 -20.13 -8.09 -10.61
CA VAL A 606 -20.32 -7.10 -9.54
C VAL A 606 -21.54 -6.22 -9.85
N TRP A 607 -21.62 -5.73 -11.08
CA TRP A 607 -22.74 -4.93 -11.55
C TRP A 607 -23.82 -5.82 -12.17
N VAL A 608 -25.00 -5.78 -11.60
CA VAL A 608 -26.13 -6.65 -11.90
C VAL A 608 -27.25 -5.80 -12.53
N PRO A 609 -27.92 -6.29 -13.60
CA PRO A 609 -29.08 -5.61 -14.17
C PRO A 609 -30.12 -5.23 -13.11
N TYR A 610 -30.72 -4.06 -13.25
CA TYR A 610 -31.74 -3.56 -12.35
C TYR A 610 -33.06 -3.37 -13.13
N SER A 611 -34.06 -4.15 -12.79
CA SER A 611 -35.38 -4.07 -13.43
C SER A 611 -36.18 -2.94 -12.77
N GLU A 612 -36.52 -1.89 -13.54
CA GLU A 612 -37.41 -0.81 -13.07
C GLU A 612 -38.88 -1.24 -12.93
#